data_3504161bf5ca52f67bb011dccb4b4ffb
#
_entry.id   3504161bf5ca52f67bb011dccb4b4ffb
#
_cell.length_a   1.000
_cell.length_b   1.000
_cell.length_c   1.000
_cell.angle_alpha   90.00
_cell.angle_beta   90.00
_cell.angle_gamma   90.00
#
_symmetry.space_group_name_H-M   'P 1'
#
loop_
_entity.id
_entity.type
_entity.pdbx_description
1 polymer ?
#
loop_
_entity_poly.entity_id
_entity_poly.type
_entity_poly.pdbx_seq_one_letter_code
_entity_poly.pdbx_strand_id
1 'polypeptide(L)'
;AYVALSRCTSLDGIQLKKPINRADIFVRPEIVNFAGRFNNRQAIDKALKQAQADVQYAAAARAFNKGDMEECLEQFFRAIHSRYDIEKPVPRRLIRRKLGIINTLKEQNKKLKEQMREQQERLRQYAHEYLLMGNECITQAHDIRAALANYDKALSLDPNYIDAWIRKGITLFNNKDYFDAENCFNTAVN
;
A
#
# COMPACT_ATOMS: atom_id res chain seq x y z
N ALA A 1 37.94 -34.62 -25.56
CA ALA A 1 38.71 -34.31 -24.35
C ALA A 1 37.96 -33.37 -23.42
N TYR A 2 37.45 -32.22 -23.88
CA TYR A 2 36.77 -31.23 -23.04
C TYR A 2 35.55 -31.78 -22.29
N VAL A 3 34.68 -32.52 -22.98
CA VAL A 3 33.44 -33.09 -22.38
C VAL A 3 33.74 -34.11 -21.29
N ALA A 4 34.84 -34.85 -21.41
CA ALA A 4 35.24 -35.81 -20.38
C ALA A 4 35.85 -35.12 -19.17
N LEU A 5 36.71 -34.13 -19.37
CA LEU A 5 37.37 -33.38 -18.30
C LEU A 5 36.40 -32.45 -17.53
N SER A 6 35.41 -31.86 -18.21
CA SER A 6 34.42 -30.96 -17.56
C SER A 6 33.43 -31.69 -16.66
N ARG A 7 33.37 -33.03 -16.73
CA ARG A 7 32.51 -33.86 -15.88
C ARG A 7 33.24 -34.46 -14.67
N CYS A 8 34.55 -34.23 -14.56
CA CYS A 8 35.34 -34.72 -13.45
C CYS A 8 35.33 -33.69 -12.32
N THR A 9 35.08 -34.14 -11.11
CA THR A 9 35.13 -33.32 -9.90
C THR A 9 36.55 -33.08 -9.39
N SER A 10 37.48 -33.96 -9.74
CA SER A 10 38.91 -33.81 -9.51
C SER A 10 39.72 -34.42 -10.68
N LEU A 11 40.96 -34.01 -10.81
CA LEU A 11 41.89 -34.60 -11.81
C LEU A 11 42.59 -35.85 -11.28
N ASP A 12 42.46 -36.15 -9.99
CA ASP A 12 43.05 -37.33 -9.38
C ASP A 12 42.36 -38.60 -9.89
N GLY A 13 43.16 -39.52 -10.37
CA GLY A 13 42.65 -40.79 -10.95
C GLY A 13 42.35 -40.75 -12.45
N ILE A 14 42.57 -39.63 -13.15
CA ILE A 14 42.47 -39.57 -14.60
C ILE A 14 43.79 -40.05 -15.22
N GLN A 15 43.76 -41.18 -15.91
CA GLN A 15 44.89 -41.64 -16.70
C GLN A 15 44.70 -41.30 -18.18
N LEU A 16 45.62 -40.49 -18.73
CA LEU A 16 45.62 -40.14 -20.14
C LEU A 16 46.53 -41.13 -20.90
N LYS A 17 45.99 -41.77 -21.93
CA LYS A 17 46.75 -42.66 -22.80
C LYS A 17 47.83 -41.94 -23.61
N LYS A 18 47.67 -40.66 -23.84
CA LYS A 18 48.62 -39.73 -24.48
C LYS A 18 48.56 -38.38 -23.81
N PRO A 19 49.69 -37.65 -23.68
CA PRO A 19 49.69 -36.30 -23.18
C PRO A 19 48.86 -35.40 -24.09
N ILE A 20 48.07 -34.48 -23.48
CA ILE A 20 47.28 -33.51 -24.21
C ILE A 20 48.20 -32.31 -24.53
N ASN A 21 48.43 -32.09 -25.81
CA ASN A 21 49.15 -30.91 -26.28
C ASN A 21 48.21 -29.74 -26.43
N ARG A 22 48.76 -28.50 -26.39
CA ARG A 22 47.99 -27.27 -26.51
C ARG A 22 47.19 -27.20 -27.83
N ALA A 23 47.68 -27.85 -28.89
CA ALA A 23 47.00 -27.96 -30.19
C ALA A 23 45.77 -28.88 -30.15
N ASP A 24 45.68 -29.80 -29.16
CA ASP A 24 44.54 -30.70 -29.00
C ASP A 24 43.35 -29.99 -28.29
N ILE A 25 43.57 -28.80 -27.72
CA ILE A 25 42.54 -28.00 -27.06
C ILE A 25 41.97 -27.02 -28.07
N PHE A 26 40.93 -27.48 -28.77
CA PHE A 26 40.21 -26.66 -29.73
C PHE A 26 38.93 -26.08 -29.06
N VAL A 27 38.90 -24.78 -28.84
CA VAL A 27 37.75 -24.06 -28.34
C VAL A 27 37.11 -23.30 -29.50
N ARG A 28 35.84 -23.55 -29.77
CA ARG A 28 35.12 -22.80 -30.81
C ARG A 28 35.11 -21.31 -30.50
N PRO A 29 35.33 -20.44 -31.52
CA PRO A 29 35.30 -18.98 -31.31
C PRO A 29 34.04 -18.47 -30.65
N GLU A 30 32.88 -19.12 -30.93
CA GLU A 30 31.60 -18.74 -30.32
C GLU A 30 31.61 -18.94 -28.79
N ILE A 31 32.28 -20.05 -28.34
CA ILE A 31 32.39 -20.34 -26.89
C ILE A 31 33.33 -19.33 -26.22
N VAL A 32 34.42 -18.95 -26.88
CA VAL A 32 35.35 -17.91 -26.37
C VAL A 32 34.61 -16.55 -26.26
N ASN A 33 33.87 -16.20 -27.30
CA ASN A 33 33.05 -14.96 -27.31
C ASN A 33 31.96 -14.99 -26.24
N PHE A 34 31.28 -16.13 -26.06
CA PHE A 34 30.29 -16.30 -24.99
C PHE A 34 30.94 -16.20 -23.61
N ALA A 35 32.05 -16.91 -23.36
CA ALA A 35 32.76 -16.83 -22.09
C ALA A 35 33.28 -15.43 -21.78
N GLY A 36 33.76 -14.67 -22.79
CA GLY A 36 34.19 -13.29 -22.65
C GLY A 36 33.04 -12.33 -22.32
N ARG A 37 31.81 -12.65 -22.72
CA ARG A 37 30.62 -11.85 -22.40
C ARG A 37 29.95 -12.29 -21.08
N PHE A 38 30.09 -13.56 -20.71
CA PHE A 38 29.37 -14.19 -19.59
C PHE A 38 29.78 -13.62 -18.23
N ASN A 39 31.03 -13.19 -18.06
CA ASN A 39 31.55 -12.62 -16.82
C ASN A 39 31.84 -11.11 -16.91
N ASN A 40 31.19 -10.40 -17.82
CA ASN A 40 31.31 -8.94 -17.84
C ASN A 40 30.51 -8.33 -16.70
N ARG A 41 31.15 -8.17 -15.53
CA ARG A 41 30.54 -7.58 -14.33
C ARG A 41 29.87 -6.24 -14.61
N GLN A 42 30.50 -5.38 -15.43
CA GLN A 42 29.91 -4.08 -15.76
C GLN A 42 28.60 -4.19 -16.56
N ALA A 43 28.54 -5.14 -17.52
CA ALA A 43 27.33 -5.40 -18.28
C ALA A 43 26.21 -5.98 -17.39
N ILE A 44 26.59 -6.90 -16.49
CA ILE A 44 25.65 -7.52 -15.52
C ILE A 44 25.12 -6.45 -14.55
N ASP A 45 25.99 -5.64 -13.96
CA ASP A 45 25.60 -4.55 -13.03
C ASP A 45 24.68 -3.53 -13.71
N LYS A 46 25.00 -3.19 -14.96
CA LYS A 46 24.14 -2.30 -15.75
C LYS A 46 22.77 -2.90 -16.02
N ALA A 47 22.72 -4.16 -16.41
CA ALA A 47 21.45 -4.87 -16.66
C ALA A 47 20.64 -5.04 -15.36
N LEU A 48 21.31 -5.32 -14.24
CA LEU A 48 20.66 -5.44 -12.93
C LEU A 48 20.04 -4.11 -12.49
N LYS A 49 20.79 -3.01 -12.58
CA LYS A 49 20.27 -1.67 -12.28
C LYS A 49 19.09 -1.29 -13.17
N GLN A 50 19.12 -1.68 -14.44
CA GLN A 50 18.03 -1.45 -15.38
C GLN A 50 16.78 -2.22 -14.97
N ALA A 51 16.93 -3.52 -14.67
CA ALA A 51 15.84 -4.37 -14.21
C ALA A 51 15.25 -3.88 -12.86
N GLN A 52 16.11 -3.47 -11.91
CA GLN A 52 15.66 -2.87 -10.65
C GLN A 52 14.82 -1.60 -10.87
N ALA A 53 15.28 -0.71 -11.75
CA ALA A 53 14.52 0.50 -12.07
C ALA A 53 13.15 0.17 -12.69
N ASP A 54 13.08 -0.82 -13.59
CA ASP A 54 11.82 -1.21 -14.23
C ASP A 54 10.83 -1.80 -13.21
N VAL A 55 11.29 -2.61 -12.26
CA VAL A 55 10.46 -3.13 -11.15
C VAL A 55 9.95 -1.99 -10.27
N GLN A 56 10.80 -1.03 -9.94
CA GLN A 56 10.43 0.13 -9.11
C GLN A 56 9.46 1.07 -9.84
N TYR A 57 9.62 1.31 -11.14
CA TYR A 57 8.63 2.05 -11.94
C TYR A 57 7.28 1.33 -12.00
N ALA A 58 7.28 0.00 -12.13
CA ALA A 58 6.05 -0.77 -12.09
C ALA A 58 5.37 -0.71 -10.71
N ALA A 59 6.16 -0.72 -9.62
CA ALA A 59 5.64 -0.54 -8.27
C ALA A 59 5.04 0.86 -8.07
N ALA A 60 5.73 1.91 -8.54
CA ALA A 60 5.22 3.28 -8.52
C ALA A 60 3.89 3.41 -9.28
N ALA A 61 3.77 2.77 -10.46
CA ALA A 61 2.53 2.78 -11.23
C ALA A 61 1.38 2.08 -10.50
N ARG A 62 1.65 0.97 -9.82
CA ARG A 62 0.65 0.27 -9.00
C ARG A 62 0.18 1.11 -7.81
N ALA A 63 1.11 1.76 -7.10
CA ALA A 63 0.79 2.65 -6.00
C ALA A 63 -0.04 3.87 -6.47
N PHE A 64 0.32 4.46 -7.62
CA PHE A 64 -0.45 5.53 -8.26
C PHE A 64 -1.90 5.12 -8.52
N ASN A 65 -2.12 3.94 -9.11
CA ASN A 65 -3.45 3.43 -9.41
C ASN A 65 -4.30 3.13 -8.15
N LYS A 66 -3.63 2.84 -7.01
CA LYS A 66 -4.30 2.69 -5.72
C LYS A 66 -4.59 4.02 -5.01
N GLY A 67 -4.08 5.13 -5.54
CA GLY A 67 -4.20 6.44 -4.90
C GLY A 67 -3.17 6.67 -3.78
N ASP A 68 -2.23 5.75 -3.59
CA ASP A 68 -1.12 5.90 -2.63
C ASP A 68 0.01 6.73 -3.25
N MET A 69 -0.12 8.05 -3.12
CA MET A 69 0.83 8.99 -3.72
C MET A 69 2.17 9.02 -2.97
N GLU A 70 2.20 8.61 -1.72
CA GLU A 70 3.43 8.59 -0.91
C GLU A 70 4.32 7.44 -1.33
N GLU A 71 3.80 6.23 -1.37
CA GLU A 71 4.49 5.05 -1.89
C GLU A 71 4.86 5.22 -3.37
N CYS A 72 3.98 5.83 -4.17
CA CYS A 72 4.24 6.15 -5.56
C CYS A 72 5.50 7.02 -5.72
N LEU A 73 5.62 8.09 -4.93
CA LEU A 73 6.78 8.98 -4.95
C LEU A 73 8.06 8.26 -4.55
N GLU A 74 8.00 7.47 -3.46
CA GLU A 74 9.15 6.74 -2.97
C GLU A 74 9.71 5.77 -4.02
N GLN A 75 8.86 4.93 -4.59
CA GLN A 75 9.25 3.97 -5.63
C GLN A 75 9.74 4.66 -6.90
N PHE A 76 9.13 5.79 -7.26
CA PHE A 76 9.53 6.58 -8.41
C PHE A 76 10.92 7.20 -8.23
N PHE A 77 11.24 7.71 -7.03
CA PHE A 77 12.57 8.21 -6.71
C PHE A 77 13.63 7.10 -6.72
N ARG A 78 13.33 5.94 -6.13
CA ARG A 78 14.22 4.78 -6.16
C ARG A 78 14.55 4.37 -7.59
N ALA A 79 13.55 4.31 -8.48
CA ALA A 79 13.75 3.98 -9.89
C ALA A 79 14.66 4.98 -10.60
N ILE A 80 14.45 6.28 -10.39
CA ILE A 80 15.27 7.36 -10.96
C ILE A 80 16.73 7.20 -10.54
N HIS A 81 17.00 6.93 -9.26
CA HIS A 81 18.36 6.76 -8.74
C HIS A 81 19.02 5.48 -9.26
N SER A 82 18.30 4.38 -9.36
CA SER A 82 18.83 3.11 -9.85
C SER A 82 19.38 3.20 -11.27
N ARG A 83 18.77 4.01 -12.13
CA ARG A 83 19.12 4.13 -13.56
C ARG A 83 19.73 5.49 -13.94
N TYR A 84 19.80 6.43 -13.00
CA TYR A 84 20.26 7.82 -13.25
C TYR A 84 19.51 8.51 -14.39
N ASP A 85 18.21 8.25 -14.53
CA ASP A 85 17.39 8.78 -15.64
C ASP A 85 17.27 10.30 -15.63
N ILE A 86 17.45 10.94 -14.46
CA ILE A 86 17.38 12.39 -14.33
C ILE A 86 18.55 13.10 -15.04
N GLU A 87 19.67 12.41 -15.29
CA GLU A 87 20.81 12.96 -16.01
C GLU A 87 20.58 13.02 -17.53
N LYS A 88 19.65 12.25 -18.03
CA LYS A 88 19.33 12.17 -19.46
C LYS A 88 18.28 13.21 -19.84
N PRO A 89 18.47 13.98 -20.92
CA PRO A 89 17.58 15.13 -21.23
C PRO A 89 16.12 14.74 -21.50
N VAL A 90 15.87 13.64 -22.21
CA VAL A 90 14.52 13.20 -22.56
C VAL A 90 13.80 12.60 -21.35
N PRO A 91 14.37 11.59 -20.63
CA PRO A 91 13.77 11.09 -19.40
C PRO A 91 13.57 12.19 -18.34
N ARG A 92 14.49 13.12 -18.18
CA ARG A 92 14.39 14.24 -17.22
C ARG A 92 13.11 15.05 -17.40
N ARG A 93 12.74 15.39 -18.64
CA ARG A 93 11.51 16.14 -18.91
C ARG A 93 10.27 15.36 -18.50
N LEU A 94 10.23 14.07 -18.83
CA LEU A 94 9.11 13.19 -18.50
C LEU A 94 9.00 12.98 -16.97
N ILE A 95 10.13 12.78 -16.29
CA ILE A 95 10.21 12.63 -14.83
C ILE A 95 9.67 13.89 -14.15
N ARG A 96 10.13 15.07 -14.54
CA ARG A 96 9.63 16.34 -13.95
C ARG A 96 8.13 16.50 -14.11
N ARG A 97 7.58 16.17 -15.30
CA ARG A 97 6.14 16.24 -15.53
C ARG A 97 5.38 15.27 -14.63
N LYS A 98 5.84 14.01 -14.51
CA LYS A 98 5.19 13.01 -13.67
C LYS A 98 5.26 13.37 -12.19
N LEU A 99 6.43 13.82 -11.69
CA LEU A 99 6.58 14.29 -10.33
C LEU A 99 5.63 15.47 -10.02
N GLY A 100 5.49 16.41 -10.94
CA GLY A 100 4.53 17.51 -10.79
C GLY A 100 3.11 17.01 -10.60
N ILE A 101 2.65 16.05 -11.42
CA ILE A 101 1.31 15.46 -11.31
C ILE A 101 1.13 14.73 -9.97
N ILE A 102 2.10 13.90 -9.58
CA ILE A 102 2.03 13.13 -8.34
C ILE A 102 1.98 14.07 -7.12
N ASN A 103 2.82 15.11 -7.10
CA ASN A 103 2.81 16.10 -6.02
C ASN A 103 1.48 16.86 -5.93
N THR A 104 0.92 17.28 -7.07
CA THR A 104 -0.40 17.93 -7.10
C THR A 104 -1.48 17.03 -6.53
N LEU A 105 -1.51 15.74 -6.93
CA LEU A 105 -2.49 14.78 -6.43
C LEU A 105 -2.29 14.47 -4.94
N LYS A 106 -1.03 14.40 -4.47
CA LYS A 106 -0.71 14.23 -3.04
C LYS A 106 -1.31 15.38 -2.21
N GLU A 107 -1.12 16.61 -2.64
CA GLU A 107 -1.66 17.79 -1.97
C GLU A 107 -3.19 17.83 -2.00
N GLN A 108 -3.80 17.47 -3.13
CA GLN A 108 -5.26 17.37 -3.24
C GLN A 108 -5.84 16.30 -2.32
N ASN A 109 -5.23 15.12 -2.27
CA ASN A 109 -5.63 14.04 -1.38
C ASN A 109 -5.51 14.44 0.10
N LYS A 110 -4.44 15.16 0.45
CA LYS A 110 -4.26 15.67 1.81
C LYS A 110 -5.38 16.62 2.20
N LYS A 111 -5.68 17.62 1.35
CA LYS A 111 -6.78 18.57 1.58
C LYS A 111 -8.13 17.86 1.70
N LEU A 112 -8.39 16.88 0.82
CA LEU A 112 -9.65 16.14 0.87
C LEU A 112 -9.80 15.33 2.17
N LYS A 113 -8.74 14.65 2.61
CA LYS A 113 -8.73 13.92 3.90
C LYS A 113 -8.99 14.88 5.07
N GLU A 114 -8.44 16.07 5.04
CA GLU A 114 -8.63 17.06 6.09
C GLU A 114 -10.09 17.59 6.12
N GLN A 115 -10.65 17.89 4.94
CA GLN A 115 -12.06 18.27 4.83
C GLN A 115 -13.02 17.16 5.29
N MET A 116 -12.73 15.90 4.95
CA MET A 116 -13.52 14.76 5.43
C MET A 116 -13.45 14.61 6.95
N ARG A 117 -12.27 14.81 7.55
CA ARG A 117 -12.10 14.77 9.00
C ARG A 117 -12.90 15.89 9.70
N GLU A 118 -12.82 17.11 9.17
CA GLU A 118 -13.59 18.25 9.71
C GLU A 118 -15.10 18.05 9.58
N GLN A 119 -15.54 17.47 8.47
CA GLN A 119 -16.95 17.14 8.28
C GLN A 119 -17.42 16.06 9.27
N GLN A 120 -16.62 15.02 9.48
CA GLN A 120 -16.92 13.95 10.43
C GLN A 120 -16.98 14.50 11.87
N GLU A 121 -16.09 15.38 12.23
CA GLU A 121 -16.09 16.02 13.55
C GLU A 121 -17.35 16.85 13.77
N ARG A 122 -17.78 17.63 12.77
CA ARG A 122 -19.05 18.39 12.84
C ARG A 122 -20.25 17.46 13.01
N LEU A 123 -20.28 16.33 12.28
CA LEU A 123 -21.37 15.35 12.44
C LEU A 123 -21.41 14.75 13.84
N ARG A 124 -20.25 14.49 14.46
CA ARG A 124 -20.17 14.03 15.85
C ARG A 124 -20.68 15.08 16.84
N GLN A 125 -20.35 16.34 16.63
CA GLN A 125 -20.85 17.42 17.46
C GLN A 125 -22.38 17.50 17.39
N TYR A 126 -22.97 17.46 16.20
CA TYR A 126 -24.43 17.43 16.06
C TYR A 126 -25.05 16.16 16.66
N ALA A 127 -24.43 15.00 16.52
CA ALA A 127 -24.87 13.78 17.17
C ALA A 127 -24.90 13.93 18.70
N HIS A 128 -23.90 14.59 19.27
CA HIS A 128 -23.85 14.88 20.70
C HIS A 128 -24.97 15.85 21.14
N GLU A 129 -25.24 16.90 20.36
CA GLU A 129 -26.37 17.83 20.65
C GLU A 129 -27.71 17.07 20.65
N TYR A 130 -27.97 16.21 19.69
CA TYR A 130 -29.18 15.38 19.68
C TYR A 130 -29.22 14.41 20.85
N LEU A 131 -28.10 13.84 21.29
CA LEU A 131 -28.07 13.03 22.51
C LEU A 131 -28.50 13.84 23.74
N LEU A 132 -27.98 15.05 23.88
CA LEU A 132 -28.37 15.97 25.00
C LEU A 132 -29.85 16.30 24.94
N MET A 133 -30.38 16.67 23.78
CA MET A 133 -31.83 16.93 23.60
C MET A 133 -32.66 15.71 23.97
N GLY A 134 -32.24 14.50 23.61
CA GLY A 134 -32.91 13.26 24.00
C GLY A 134 -32.92 13.05 25.52
N ASN A 135 -31.79 13.34 26.20
CA ASN A 135 -31.69 13.25 27.64
C ASN A 135 -32.61 14.31 28.33
N GLU A 136 -32.69 15.52 27.79
CA GLU A 136 -33.57 16.57 28.29
C GLU A 136 -35.06 16.20 28.14
N CYS A 137 -35.44 15.57 27.02
CA CYS A 137 -36.81 15.04 26.85
C CYS A 137 -37.20 14.05 27.95
N ILE A 138 -36.27 13.20 28.39
CA ILE A 138 -36.53 12.26 29.50
C ILE A 138 -36.59 12.98 30.84
N THR A 139 -35.62 13.86 31.11
CA THR A 139 -35.48 14.47 32.46
C THR A 139 -36.47 15.56 32.74
N GLN A 140 -36.83 16.38 31.76
CA GLN A 140 -37.69 17.55 31.94
C GLN A 140 -39.14 17.29 31.51
N ALA A 141 -39.31 16.66 30.32
CA ALA A 141 -40.61 16.50 29.73
C ALA A 141 -41.26 15.11 29.97
N HIS A 142 -40.48 14.14 30.42
CA HIS A 142 -40.89 12.73 30.54
C HIS A 142 -41.45 12.15 29.21
N ASP A 143 -41.00 12.73 28.09
CA ASP A 143 -41.43 12.31 26.73
C ASP A 143 -40.46 11.30 26.12
N ILE A 144 -40.79 10.05 26.33
CA ILE A 144 -40.04 8.90 25.82
C ILE A 144 -39.98 8.90 24.29
N ARG A 145 -41.04 9.27 23.61
CA ARG A 145 -41.12 9.24 22.14
C ARG A 145 -40.22 10.29 21.54
N ALA A 146 -40.22 11.51 22.07
CA ALA A 146 -39.33 12.56 21.63
C ALA A 146 -37.86 12.25 21.92
N ALA A 147 -37.58 11.61 23.06
CA ALA A 147 -36.23 11.18 23.40
C ALA A 147 -35.69 10.14 22.42
N LEU A 148 -36.46 9.09 22.13
CA LEU A 148 -36.08 8.07 21.17
C LEU A 148 -35.85 8.66 19.77
N ALA A 149 -36.70 9.57 19.31
CA ALA A 149 -36.52 10.26 18.03
C ALA A 149 -35.21 11.08 17.98
N ASN A 150 -34.79 11.70 19.07
CA ASN A 150 -33.52 12.43 19.15
C ASN A 150 -32.32 11.48 19.19
N TYR A 151 -32.39 10.36 19.91
CA TYR A 151 -31.33 9.34 19.88
C TYR A 151 -31.18 8.73 18.48
N ASP A 152 -32.28 8.47 17.76
CA ASP A 152 -32.25 7.99 16.38
C ASP A 152 -31.59 8.98 15.43
N LYS A 153 -31.84 10.30 15.62
CA LYS A 153 -31.14 11.35 14.88
C LYS A 153 -29.64 11.36 15.19
N ALA A 154 -29.26 11.24 16.46
CA ALA A 154 -27.86 11.17 16.86
C ALA A 154 -27.16 9.99 16.18
N LEU A 155 -27.79 8.82 16.18
CA LEU A 155 -27.28 7.60 15.57
C LEU A 155 -27.28 7.64 14.04
N SER A 156 -28.17 8.40 13.41
CA SER A 156 -28.13 8.63 11.97
C SER A 156 -26.93 9.50 11.53
N LEU A 157 -26.44 10.37 12.40
CA LEU A 157 -25.28 11.23 12.15
C LEU A 157 -23.96 10.51 12.49
N ASP A 158 -23.93 9.77 13.58
CA ASP A 158 -22.82 8.91 13.99
C ASP A 158 -23.32 7.53 14.44
N PRO A 159 -23.37 6.54 13.53
CA PRO A 159 -23.82 5.19 13.84
C PRO A 159 -22.99 4.47 14.91
N ASN A 160 -21.74 4.91 15.12
CA ASN A 160 -20.82 4.33 16.10
C ASN A 160 -20.84 5.09 17.45
N TYR A 161 -21.83 5.95 17.67
CA TYR A 161 -21.94 6.71 18.91
C TYR A 161 -22.48 5.84 20.05
N ILE A 162 -21.56 5.19 20.79
CA ILE A 162 -21.88 4.22 21.85
C ILE A 162 -22.81 4.79 22.90
N ASP A 163 -22.59 6.01 23.37
CA ASP A 163 -23.43 6.63 24.40
C ASP A 163 -24.88 6.80 23.95
N ALA A 164 -25.12 7.08 22.67
CA ALA A 164 -26.47 7.19 22.13
C ALA A 164 -27.17 5.83 22.09
N TRP A 165 -26.47 4.76 21.71
CA TRP A 165 -26.98 3.40 21.78
C TRP A 165 -27.34 3.01 23.21
N ILE A 166 -26.47 3.28 24.17
CA ILE A 166 -26.70 2.99 25.59
C ILE A 166 -27.93 3.77 26.10
N ARG A 167 -28.01 5.07 25.85
CA ARG A 167 -29.14 5.90 26.30
C ARG A 167 -30.47 5.47 25.70
N LYS A 168 -30.46 5.14 24.40
CA LYS A 168 -31.63 4.58 23.71
C LYS A 168 -32.05 3.25 24.35
N GLY A 169 -31.10 2.34 24.59
CA GLY A 169 -31.35 1.04 25.21
C GLY A 169 -31.94 1.17 26.62
N ILE A 170 -31.38 2.07 27.47
CA ILE A 170 -31.92 2.34 28.81
C ILE A 170 -33.37 2.86 28.74
N THR A 171 -33.63 3.79 27.81
CA THR A 171 -34.96 4.38 27.63
C THR A 171 -35.97 3.34 27.21
N LEU A 172 -35.63 2.47 26.26
CA LEU A 172 -36.47 1.34 25.82
C LEU A 172 -36.70 0.32 26.94
N PHE A 173 -35.66 -0.02 27.70
CA PHE A 173 -35.77 -0.92 28.84
C PHE A 173 -36.73 -0.39 29.89
N ASN A 174 -36.65 0.89 30.24
CA ASN A 174 -37.57 1.52 31.19
C ASN A 174 -39.01 1.59 30.65
N ASN A 175 -39.18 1.65 29.32
CA ASN A 175 -40.49 1.57 28.64
C ASN A 175 -41.00 0.16 28.50
N LYS A 176 -40.30 -0.88 28.97
CA LYS A 176 -40.58 -2.32 28.88
C LYS A 176 -40.43 -2.91 27.47
N ASP A 177 -39.82 -2.21 26.54
CA ASP A 177 -39.46 -2.66 25.18
C ASP A 177 -38.12 -3.44 25.21
N TYR A 178 -38.11 -4.57 25.90
CA TYR A 178 -36.89 -5.30 26.25
C TYR A 178 -36.16 -5.84 25.05
N PHE A 179 -36.86 -6.26 24.00
CA PHE A 179 -36.24 -6.78 22.79
C PHE A 179 -35.39 -5.70 22.06
N ASP A 180 -35.97 -4.51 21.90
CA ASP A 180 -35.30 -3.41 21.24
C ASP A 180 -34.16 -2.84 22.11
N ALA A 181 -34.33 -2.86 23.44
CA ALA A 181 -33.30 -2.50 24.38
C ALA A 181 -32.06 -3.41 24.26
N GLU A 182 -32.29 -4.75 24.19
CA GLU A 182 -31.23 -5.74 24.01
C GLU A 182 -30.46 -5.50 22.70
N ASN A 183 -31.16 -5.24 21.60
CA ASN A 183 -30.53 -4.93 20.31
C ASN A 183 -29.64 -3.67 20.40
N CYS A 184 -30.09 -2.63 21.10
CA CYS A 184 -29.28 -1.42 21.31
C CYS A 184 -28.01 -1.70 22.11
N PHE A 185 -28.09 -2.50 23.18
CA PHE A 185 -26.93 -2.83 23.99
C PHE A 185 -25.95 -3.74 23.23
N ASN A 186 -26.45 -4.71 22.47
CA ASN A 186 -25.59 -5.56 21.62
C ASN A 186 -24.86 -4.74 20.55
N THR A 187 -25.51 -3.71 19.98
CA THR A 187 -24.87 -2.81 19.02
C THR A 187 -23.83 -1.91 19.69
N ALA A 188 -24.03 -1.51 20.94
CA ALA A 188 -23.07 -0.70 21.69
C ALA A 188 -21.78 -1.44 22.07
N VAL A 189 -21.80 -2.78 22.14
CA VAL A 189 -20.66 -3.64 22.57
C VAL A 189 -19.85 -4.15 21.37
N ASN A 190 -20.44 -4.23 20.18
CA ASN A 190 -19.75 -4.68 18.95
C ASN A 190 -19.09 -3.51 18.22
#